data_64042dc616376c467bd6e6f238f753b2
#
_entry.id   64042dc616376c467bd6e6f238f753b2
#
_cell.length_a   1.000
_cell.length_b   1.000
_cell.length_c   1.000
_cell.angle_alpha   90.00
_cell.angle_beta   90.00
_cell.angle_gamma   90.00
#
_symmetry.space_group_name_H-M   'P 1'
#
loop_
_entity.id
_entity.type
_entity.pdbx_description
1 polymer ?
#
loop_
_entity_poly.entity_id
_entity_poly.type
_entity_poly.pdbx_seq_one_letter_code
_entity_poly.pdbx_strand_id
1 'polypeptide(L)'
;MVYIETYENFTIKIGRNDEENDKLIKEGGQNDLWFHIKNNPSPHGIIHCDTKEEPTKDVIYKTAEFVKSFSKYKDLSKITIIYTKLKNIKRTDILGSVIIKNKTKEVVI
;
A
#
# COMPACT_ATOMS: atom_id res chain seq x y z
N MET A 1 -13.15 -4.69 -8.07
CA MET A 1 -12.06 -4.19 -8.91
C MET A 1 -11.05 -3.39 -8.11
N VAL A 2 -9.80 -3.53 -8.45
CA VAL A 2 -8.73 -2.70 -7.87
C VAL A 2 -9.00 -1.23 -8.22
N TYR A 3 -8.91 -0.35 -7.23
CA TYR A 3 -8.98 1.09 -7.47
C TYR A 3 -7.64 1.57 -8.02
N ILE A 4 -7.68 2.33 -9.12
CA ILE A 4 -6.47 2.83 -9.78
C ILE A 4 -6.58 4.34 -9.94
N GLU A 5 -5.53 5.05 -9.51
CA GLU A 5 -5.46 6.50 -9.60
C GLU A 5 -4.05 6.91 -10.06
N THR A 6 -3.97 7.94 -10.89
CA THR A 6 -2.69 8.55 -11.26
C THR A 6 -2.53 9.86 -10.52
N TYR A 7 -1.39 10.04 -9.85
CA TYR A 7 -1.10 11.26 -9.11
C TYR A 7 0.38 11.61 -9.31
N GLU A 8 0.67 12.80 -9.80
CA GLU A 8 2.04 13.27 -10.11
C GLU A 8 2.84 12.25 -10.93
N ASN A 9 2.22 11.68 -11.94
CA ASN A 9 2.82 10.69 -12.86
C ASN A 9 3.11 9.33 -12.24
N PHE A 10 2.63 9.08 -11.02
CA PHE A 10 2.71 7.76 -10.40
C PHE A 10 1.36 7.08 -10.46
N THR A 11 1.37 5.78 -10.72
CA THR A 11 0.15 4.97 -10.66
C THR A 11 0.00 4.40 -9.27
N ILE A 12 -1.14 4.69 -8.63
CA ILE A 12 -1.49 4.21 -7.30
C ILE A 12 -2.61 3.19 -7.46
N LYS A 13 -2.46 2.02 -6.84
CA LYS A 13 -3.46 0.97 -6.87
C LYS A 13 -3.85 0.60 -5.45
N ILE A 14 -5.15 0.45 -5.19
CA ILE A 14 -5.66 0.07 -3.88
C ILE A 14 -6.50 -1.19 -4.03
N GLY A 15 -6.13 -2.23 -3.27
CA GLY A 15 -6.92 -3.45 -3.18
C GLY A 15 -7.92 -3.32 -2.04
N ARG A 16 -9.18 -3.67 -2.29
CA ARG A 16 -10.26 -3.44 -1.33
C ARG A 16 -10.80 -4.73 -0.70
N ASN A 17 -10.22 -5.86 -1.04
CA ASN A 17 -10.54 -7.15 -0.45
C ASN A 17 -9.33 -8.07 -0.55
N ASP A 18 -9.40 -9.23 0.06
CA ASP A 18 -8.26 -10.14 0.14
C ASP A 18 -7.76 -10.59 -1.23
N GLU A 19 -8.68 -10.84 -2.17
CA GLU A 19 -8.30 -11.27 -3.52
C GLU A 19 -7.56 -10.17 -4.26
N GLU A 20 -8.06 -8.93 -4.19
CA GLU A 20 -7.42 -7.78 -4.83
C GLU A 20 -6.07 -7.49 -4.18
N ASN A 21 -5.99 -7.55 -2.86
CA ASN A 21 -4.74 -7.33 -2.13
C ASN A 21 -3.67 -8.33 -2.54
N ASP A 22 -4.03 -9.61 -2.62
CA ASP A 22 -3.08 -10.65 -3.03
C ASP A 22 -2.63 -10.45 -4.47
N LYS A 23 -3.54 -10.09 -5.34
CA LYS A 23 -3.23 -9.83 -6.75
C LYS A 23 -2.24 -8.67 -6.90
N LEU A 24 -2.42 -7.59 -6.13
CA LEU A 24 -1.51 -6.45 -6.17
C LEU A 24 -0.08 -6.86 -5.81
N ILE A 25 0.08 -7.68 -4.78
CA ILE A 25 1.41 -8.13 -4.35
C ILE A 25 2.00 -9.05 -5.40
N LYS A 26 1.19 -9.96 -5.94
CA LYS A 26 1.64 -10.94 -6.94
C LYS A 26 2.10 -10.29 -8.23
N GLU A 27 1.40 -9.23 -8.66
CA GLU A 27 1.68 -8.55 -9.94
C GLU A 27 2.65 -7.39 -9.81
N GLY A 28 2.92 -6.92 -8.59
CA GLY A 28 3.78 -5.77 -8.37
C GLY A 28 5.26 -6.06 -8.57
N GLY A 29 6.02 -5.01 -8.85
CA GLY A 29 7.47 -5.09 -8.97
C GLY A 29 8.15 -4.94 -7.62
N GLN A 30 9.39 -5.43 -7.53
CA GLN A 30 10.13 -5.40 -6.27
C GLN A 30 10.40 -3.99 -5.74
N ASN A 31 10.47 -3.01 -6.62
CA ASN A 31 10.74 -1.62 -6.23
C ASN A 31 9.47 -0.79 -6.01
N ASP A 32 8.30 -1.38 -6.23
CA ASP A 32 7.04 -0.71 -5.92
C ASP A 32 6.93 -0.51 -4.42
N LEU A 33 6.24 0.55 -3.99
CA LEU A 33 5.98 0.78 -2.57
C LEU A 33 4.66 0.14 -2.17
N TRP A 34 4.66 -0.55 -1.05
CA TRP A 34 3.50 -1.23 -0.47
C TRP A 34 3.07 -0.51 0.80
N PHE A 35 1.76 -0.32 0.97
CA PHE A 35 1.15 0.42 2.09
C PHE A 35 0.11 -0.42 2.80
N HIS A 36 0.03 -0.28 4.12
CA HIS A 36 -0.92 -1.00 4.95
C HIS A 36 -1.12 -0.25 6.27
N ILE A 37 -2.32 -0.32 6.86
CA ILE A 37 -2.53 0.22 8.21
C ILE A 37 -1.74 -0.65 9.20
N LYS A 38 -1.06 0.00 10.14
CA LYS A 38 -0.26 -0.70 11.12
C LYS A 38 -1.13 -1.52 12.07
N ASN A 39 -0.83 -2.81 12.21
CA ASN A 39 -1.45 -3.72 13.18
C ASN A 39 -2.97 -3.93 13.05
N ASN A 40 -3.58 -3.55 11.95
CA ASN A 40 -5.02 -3.69 11.75
C ASN A 40 -5.33 -4.18 10.34
N PRO A 41 -6.47 -4.87 10.13
CA PRO A 41 -6.90 -5.21 8.77
C PRO A 41 -7.06 -3.96 7.93
N SER A 42 -6.66 -4.03 6.67
CA SER A 42 -6.54 -2.82 5.85
C SER A 42 -6.55 -3.17 4.36
N PRO A 43 -7.01 -2.26 3.52
CA PRO A 43 -6.68 -2.32 2.11
C PRO A 43 -5.16 -2.28 1.95
N HIS A 44 -4.64 -2.94 0.90
CA HIS A 44 -3.24 -2.78 0.52
C HIS A 44 -3.14 -1.68 -0.52
N GLY A 45 -2.12 -0.84 -0.41
CA GLY A 45 -1.84 0.18 -1.40
C GLY A 45 -0.52 -0.09 -2.08
N ILE A 46 -0.43 0.21 -3.36
CA ILE A 46 0.80 0.06 -4.15
C ILE A 46 1.03 1.34 -4.94
N ILE A 47 2.24 1.88 -4.86
CA ILE A 47 2.71 2.89 -5.82
C ILE A 47 3.62 2.18 -6.79
N HIS A 48 3.26 2.22 -8.07
CA HIS A 48 4.06 1.59 -9.11
C HIS A 48 5.31 2.43 -9.39
N CYS A 49 6.48 1.84 -9.25
CA CYS A 49 7.78 2.52 -9.40
C CYS A 49 8.62 1.78 -10.44
N ASP A 50 8.30 2.00 -11.72
CA ASP A 50 9.04 1.38 -12.83
C ASP A 50 10.19 2.24 -13.34
N THR A 51 10.33 3.45 -12.80
CA THR A 51 11.41 4.37 -13.14
C THR A 51 12.37 4.52 -11.95
N LYS A 52 13.48 5.22 -12.19
CA LYS A 52 14.43 5.51 -11.12
C LYS A 52 13.96 6.63 -10.19
N GLU A 53 12.87 7.29 -10.53
CA GLU A 53 12.31 8.34 -9.69
C GLU A 53 11.64 7.74 -8.47
N GLU A 54 11.97 8.28 -7.31
CA GLU A 54 11.30 7.90 -6.09
C GLU A 54 10.04 8.76 -5.92
N PRO A 55 8.94 8.19 -5.38
CA PRO A 55 7.76 8.97 -5.10
C PRO A 55 8.06 10.10 -4.12
N THR A 56 7.47 11.26 -4.37
CA THR A 56 7.59 12.40 -3.45
C THR A 56 6.79 12.13 -2.19
N LYS A 57 7.01 12.97 -1.16
CA LYS A 57 6.21 12.90 0.06
C LYS A 57 4.73 13.08 -0.23
N ASP A 58 4.38 13.92 -1.21
CA ASP A 58 2.98 14.15 -1.58
C ASP A 58 2.34 12.88 -2.15
N VAL A 59 3.04 12.14 -2.98
CA VAL A 59 2.53 10.88 -3.54
C VAL A 59 2.37 9.83 -2.44
N ILE A 60 3.36 9.74 -1.55
CA ILE A 60 3.31 8.81 -0.41
C ILE A 60 2.12 9.15 0.49
N TYR A 61 1.96 10.43 0.83
CA TYR A 61 0.88 10.88 1.69
C TYR A 61 -0.49 10.62 1.04
N LYS A 62 -0.60 10.90 -0.26
CA LYS A 62 -1.84 10.67 -1.01
C LYS A 62 -2.22 9.20 -1.02
N THR A 63 -1.24 8.32 -1.21
CA THR A 63 -1.49 6.87 -1.18
C THR A 63 -1.95 6.42 0.20
N ALA A 64 -1.33 6.93 1.26
CA ALA A 64 -1.74 6.63 2.63
C ALA A 64 -3.17 7.09 2.88
N GLU A 65 -3.54 8.28 2.39
CA GLU A 65 -4.91 8.77 2.49
C GLU A 65 -5.92 7.85 1.80
N PHE A 66 -5.58 7.33 0.61
CA PHE A 66 -6.44 6.39 -0.09
C PHE A 66 -6.61 5.09 0.70
N VAL A 67 -5.51 4.55 1.24
CA VAL A 67 -5.57 3.33 2.05
C VAL A 67 -6.52 3.53 3.23
N LYS A 68 -6.38 4.64 3.92
CA LYS A 68 -7.27 4.96 5.04
C LYS A 68 -8.71 5.14 4.59
N SER A 69 -8.95 5.84 3.48
CA SER A 69 -10.31 6.17 3.01
C SER A 69 -11.10 4.93 2.59
N PHE A 70 -10.42 3.87 2.14
CA PHE A 70 -11.08 2.62 1.79
C PHE A 70 -11.12 1.63 2.96
N SER A 71 -10.62 2.01 4.13
CA SER A 71 -10.63 1.15 5.32
C SER A 71 -11.84 1.46 6.18
N LYS A 72 -12.09 0.59 7.15
CA LYS A 72 -13.13 0.84 8.15
C LYS A 72 -12.72 1.91 9.18
N TYR A 73 -11.49 2.42 9.08
CA TYR A 73 -10.98 3.46 9.97
C TYR A 73 -11.02 4.85 9.33
N LYS A 74 -11.73 5.02 8.22
CA LYS A 74 -11.73 6.25 7.42
C LYS A 74 -12.13 7.51 8.21
N ASP A 75 -12.97 7.36 9.22
CA ASP A 75 -13.47 8.49 10.00
C ASP A 75 -12.67 8.77 11.28
N LEU A 76 -11.62 7.99 11.52
CA LEU A 76 -10.76 8.18 12.68
C LEU A 76 -9.56 9.05 12.32
N SER A 77 -9.04 9.78 13.32
CA SER A 77 -7.82 10.56 13.14
C SER A 77 -6.61 9.79 13.66
N LYS A 78 -5.42 10.21 13.20
CA LYS A 78 -4.14 9.66 13.67
C LYS A 78 -4.00 8.17 13.45
N ILE A 79 -4.35 7.71 12.26
CA ILE A 79 -4.15 6.32 11.85
C ILE A 79 -2.74 6.20 11.28
N THR A 80 -1.96 5.25 11.78
CA THR A 80 -0.60 5.00 11.29
C THR A 80 -0.64 4.06 10.11
N ILE A 81 -0.05 4.50 9.00
CA ILE A 81 0.09 3.70 7.78
C ILE A 81 1.57 3.36 7.65
N ILE A 82 1.88 2.08 7.52
CA ILE A 82 3.25 1.64 7.27
C ILE A 82 3.46 1.48 5.77
N TYR A 83 4.70 1.68 5.32
CA TYR A 83 5.04 1.42 3.93
C TYR A 83 6.49 0.98 3.81
N THR A 84 6.75 0.19 2.78
CA THR A 84 8.08 -0.33 2.48
C THR A 84 8.07 -0.81 1.04
N LYS A 85 9.25 -1.12 0.51
CA LYS A 85 9.33 -1.70 -0.85
C LYS A 85 8.68 -3.08 -0.87
N LEU A 86 8.03 -3.40 -1.97
CA LEU A 86 7.33 -4.68 -2.12
C LEU A 86 8.27 -5.87 -1.99
N LYS A 87 9.56 -5.72 -2.31
CA LYS A 87 10.56 -6.77 -2.13
C LYS A 87 10.67 -7.23 -0.67
N ASN A 88 10.23 -6.42 0.29
CA ASN A 88 10.26 -6.74 1.71
C ASN A 88 8.98 -7.44 2.18
N ILE A 89 8.06 -7.72 1.27
CA ILE A 89 6.76 -8.33 1.57
C ILE A 89 6.69 -9.70 0.96
N LYS A 90 6.31 -10.69 1.77
CA LYS A 90 6.13 -12.07 1.32
C LYS A 90 4.67 -12.47 1.45
N ARG A 91 4.10 -13.05 0.39
CA ARG A 91 2.75 -13.63 0.43
C ARG A 91 2.76 -14.87 1.32
N THR A 92 1.61 -15.19 1.90
CA THR A 92 1.43 -16.41 2.71
C THR A 92 0.38 -17.30 2.06
N ASP A 93 0.11 -18.45 2.71
CA ASP A 93 -0.95 -19.35 2.27
C ASP A 93 -2.35 -18.76 2.48
N ILE A 94 -2.45 -17.71 3.28
CA ILE A 94 -3.72 -17.02 3.53
C ILE A 94 -3.83 -15.85 2.58
N LEU A 95 -4.89 -15.83 1.79
CA LEU A 95 -5.12 -14.80 0.78
C LEU A 95 -5.15 -13.41 1.44
N GLY A 96 -4.35 -12.49 0.93
CA GLY A 96 -4.26 -11.13 1.45
C GLY A 96 -3.38 -10.97 2.68
N SER A 97 -2.91 -12.05 3.28
CA SER A 97 -2.00 -12.01 4.42
C SER A 97 -0.55 -11.95 3.95
N VAL A 98 0.28 -11.21 4.66
CA VAL A 98 1.69 -11.03 4.28
C VAL A 98 2.62 -11.11 5.49
N ILE A 99 3.88 -11.41 5.20
CA ILE A 99 4.98 -11.34 6.16
C ILE A 99 5.86 -10.18 5.74
N ILE A 100 6.17 -9.29 6.68
CA ILE A 100 7.07 -8.16 6.46
C ILE A 100 8.48 -8.60 6.85
N LYS A 101 9.42 -8.56 5.90
CA LYS A 101 10.76 -9.11 6.11
C LYS A 101 11.81 -8.08 6.56
N ASN A 102 11.43 -6.79 6.62
CA ASN A 102 12.39 -5.74 6.93
C ASN A 102 11.67 -4.58 7.59
N LYS A 103 12.43 -3.53 7.93
CA LYS A 103 11.87 -2.34 8.57
C LYS A 103 10.90 -1.61 7.64
N THR A 104 9.90 -0.97 8.22
CA THR A 104 8.94 -0.14 7.50
C THR A 104 9.11 1.32 7.90
N LYS A 105 8.65 2.21 7.04
CA LYS A 105 8.47 3.62 7.35
C LYS A 105 7.01 3.85 7.72
N GLU A 106 6.71 4.97 8.35
CA GLU A 106 5.35 5.26 8.82
C GLU A 106 4.91 6.66 8.42
N VAL A 107 3.61 6.77 8.17
CA VAL A 107 2.93 8.04 7.95
C VAL A 107 1.69 8.03 8.83
N VAL A 108 1.39 9.15 9.51
CA VAL A 108 0.18 9.28 10.33
C VAL A 108 -0.81 10.17 9.58
N ILE A 109 -2.00 9.65 9.38
CA ILE A 109 -3.05 10.33 8.63
C ILE A 109 -4.23 10.68 9.54
#